data_fceba6ad1f553174043331f25beee167
#
_entry.id   fceba6ad1f553174043331f25beee167
#
_cell.length_a   1.000
_cell.length_b   1.000
_cell.length_c   1.000
_cell.angle_alpha   90.00
_cell.angle_beta   90.00
_cell.angle_gamma   90.00
#
_symmetry.space_group_name_H-M   'P 1'
#
loop_
_entity.id
_entity.type
_entity.pdbx_description
1 polymer ?
#
loop_
_entity_poly.entity_id
_entity_poly.type
_entity_poly.pdbx_seq_one_letter_code
_entity_poly.pdbx_strand_id
1 'polypeptide(L)'
;DRIPLNDRYCILFQSRIFSLGDEVEFEYDWGQEGGVQTYGQSLSEMLFDNYGEFPTEKELAEKPNAIPYYPEQGKLTDYEVTLSSGKVVKFDLLTGAGERMLVTLPIEKQTRNAALIARNLHLQIDGKWEKVESFHLFSVRDIAEIRKTIFEYDPVFDGNTDVEHPSIPGRI
;
A
#
# COMPACT_ATOMS: atom_id res chain seq x y z
N ASP A 1 -8.44 -15.51 -1.82
CA ASP A 1 -7.83 -14.40 -2.56
C ASP A 1 -8.71 -13.14 -2.67
N ARG A 2 -9.61 -12.95 -1.71
CA ARG A 2 -10.46 -11.75 -1.60
C ARG A 2 -9.96 -10.78 -0.51
N ILE A 3 -8.87 -11.13 0.18
CA ILE A 3 -8.27 -10.25 1.19
C ILE A 3 -7.46 -9.18 0.46
N PRO A 4 -7.59 -7.90 0.82
CA PRO A 4 -6.72 -6.85 0.33
C PRO A 4 -5.25 -7.21 0.54
N LEU A 5 -4.41 -6.81 -0.41
CA LEU A 5 -3.01 -7.21 -0.40
C LEU A 5 -2.29 -6.72 0.87
N ASN A 6 -2.57 -5.48 1.27
CA ASN A 6 -1.94 -4.89 2.45
C ASN A 6 -2.40 -5.56 3.75
N ASP A 7 -3.69 -5.90 3.89
CA ASP A 7 -4.18 -6.69 5.02
C ASP A 7 -3.49 -8.05 5.11
N ARG A 8 -3.24 -8.69 3.97
CA ARG A 8 -2.49 -9.94 3.92
C ARG A 8 -1.07 -9.78 4.46
N TYR A 9 -0.38 -8.70 4.12
CA TYR A 9 0.94 -8.40 4.69
C TYR A 9 0.85 -8.19 6.20
N CYS A 10 -0.09 -7.39 6.67
CA CYS A 10 -0.32 -7.19 8.11
C CYS A 10 -0.55 -8.51 8.85
N ILE A 11 -1.38 -9.41 8.31
CA ILE A 11 -1.63 -10.73 8.89
C ILE A 11 -0.34 -11.56 8.95
N LEU A 12 0.47 -11.56 7.89
CA LEU A 12 1.73 -12.28 7.85
C LEU A 12 2.73 -11.75 8.88
N PHE A 13 2.86 -10.44 9.00
CA PHE A 13 3.73 -9.79 9.98
C PHE A 13 3.26 -10.07 11.42
N GLN A 14 1.98 -9.90 11.70
CA GLN A 14 1.42 -10.23 13.02
C GLN A 14 1.61 -11.70 13.37
N SER A 15 1.42 -12.60 12.41
CA SER A 15 1.67 -14.03 12.61
C SER A 15 3.15 -14.32 12.90
N ARG A 16 4.06 -13.59 12.25
CA ARG A 16 5.51 -13.67 12.49
C ARG A 16 5.86 -13.18 13.90
N ILE A 17 5.35 -12.00 14.29
CA ILE A 17 5.56 -11.41 15.61
C ILE A 17 5.08 -12.38 16.70
N PHE A 18 3.86 -12.90 16.55
CA PHE A 18 3.28 -13.83 17.50
C PHE A 18 4.08 -15.14 17.64
N SER A 19 4.61 -15.67 16.54
CA SER A 19 5.25 -16.99 16.50
C SER A 19 6.73 -16.95 16.87
N LEU A 20 7.44 -15.88 16.52
CA LEU A 20 8.90 -15.81 16.59
C LEU A 20 9.43 -14.56 17.30
N GLY A 21 8.56 -13.68 17.75
CA GLY A 21 8.89 -12.41 18.40
C GLY A 21 8.97 -11.24 17.42
N ASP A 22 9.04 -10.07 17.97
CA ASP A 22 8.95 -8.79 17.28
C ASP A 22 10.26 -8.38 16.58
N GLU A 23 11.39 -8.72 17.20
CA GLU A 23 12.71 -8.33 16.70
C GLU A 23 13.17 -9.19 15.52
N VAL A 24 13.72 -8.51 14.51
CA VAL A 24 14.41 -9.13 13.38
C VAL A 24 15.81 -8.54 13.26
N GLU A 25 16.81 -9.42 13.21
CA GLU A 25 18.17 -9.03 12.87
C GLU A 25 18.42 -9.28 11.39
N PHE A 26 19.09 -8.35 10.72
CA PHE A 26 19.53 -8.48 9.34
C PHE A 26 20.91 -7.86 9.14
N GLU A 27 21.60 -8.31 8.11
CA GLU A 27 22.90 -7.77 7.73
C GLU A 27 22.76 -6.89 6.48
N TYR A 28 23.43 -5.74 6.50
CA TYR A 28 23.54 -4.86 5.35
C TYR A 28 25.00 -4.60 5.03
N ASP A 29 25.36 -4.76 3.75
CA ASP A 29 26.72 -4.55 3.27
C ASP A 29 26.88 -3.15 2.67
N TRP A 30 27.57 -2.27 3.37
CA TRP A 30 27.90 -0.93 2.93
C TRP A 30 29.08 -0.87 1.94
N GLY A 31 29.63 -2.03 1.58
CA GLY A 31 30.78 -2.12 0.68
C GLY A 31 32.08 -1.69 1.36
N GLN A 32 32.98 -1.06 0.56
CA GLN A 32 34.35 -0.76 1.03
C GLN A 32 34.42 0.26 2.18
N GLU A 33 33.43 1.14 2.33
CA GLU A 33 33.45 2.23 3.31
C GLU A 33 32.86 1.85 4.67
N GLY A 34 32.00 0.82 4.72
CA GLY A 34 31.29 0.45 5.95
C GLY A 34 31.32 -1.03 6.28
N GLY A 35 31.61 -1.89 5.31
CA GLY A 35 31.57 -3.34 5.45
C GLY A 35 30.17 -3.86 5.78
N VAL A 36 30.11 -5.10 6.26
CA VAL A 36 28.86 -5.71 6.71
C VAL A 36 28.55 -5.27 8.13
N GLN A 37 27.36 -4.77 8.34
CA GLN A 37 26.84 -4.34 9.64
C GLN A 37 25.55 -5.12 9.95
N THR A 38 25.35 -5.46 11.22
CA THR A 38 24.11 -6.09 11.69
C THR A 38 23.21 -5.03 12.30
N TYR A 39 21.94 -5.05 11.92
CA TYR A 39 20.91 -4.13 12.40
C TYR A 39 19.75 -4.91 12.99
N GLY A 40 19.13 -4.35 14.03
CA GLY A 40 17.88 -4.83 14.61
C GLY A 40 16.72 -3.94 14.19
N GLN A 41 15.58 -4.55 13.89
CA GLN A 41 14.34 -3.84 13.54
C GLN A 41 13.16 -4.45 14.29
N SER A 42 12.34 -3.60 14.92
CA SER A 42 11.04 -4.00 15.44
C SER A 42 10.03 -4.07 14.30
N LEU A 43 9.40 -5.24 14.12
CA LEU A 43 8.38 -5.43 13.08
C LEU A 43 7.07 -4.70 13.42
N SER A 44 6.77 -4.52 14.70
CA SER A 44 5.58 -3.78 15.12
C SER A 44 5.68 -2.30 14.78
N GLU A 45 6.87 -1.71 14.84
CA GLU A 45 7.12 -0.34 14.38
C GLU A 45 6.89 -0.20 12.87
N MET A 46 7.37 -1.16 12.07
CA MET A 46 7.14 -1.17 10.62
C MET A 46 5.66 -1.25 10.23
N LEU A 47 4.88 -2.02 10.99
CA LEU A 47 3.45 -2.18 10.69
C LEU A 47 2.65 -0.90 10.83
N PHE A 48 3.06 -0.01 11.70
CA PHE A 48 2.21 1.09 12.17
C PHE A 48 2.68 2.48 11.77
N ASP A 49 3.89 2.64 11.26
CA ASP A 49 4.43 3.95 10.84
C ASP A 49 3.58 4.65 9.79
N ASN A 50 2.96 3.89 8.89
CA ASN A 50 2.10 4.44 7.84
C ASN A 50 0.62 4.52 8.23
N TYR A 51 0.23 3.92 9.34
CA TYR A 51 -1.17 3.79 9.73
C TYR A 51 -1.55 4.70 10.90
N GLY A 52 -0.62 5.49 11.42
CA GLY A 52 -0.82 6.26 12.64
C GLY A 52 -0.95 5.36 13.87
N GLU A 53 -1.17 5.97 15.01
CA GLU A 53 -1.36 5.21 16.24
C GLU A 53 -2.64 4.38 16.17
N PHE A 54 -2.52 3.10 16.52
CA PHE A 54 -3.69 2.23 16.65
C PHE A 54 -4.59 2.80 17.75
N PRO A 55 -5.89 2.92 17.51
CA PRO A 55 -6.79 3.41 18.52
C PRO A 55 -6.72 2.51 19.76
N THR A 56 -6.62 3.12 20.91
CA THR A 56 -6.64 2.43 22.20
C THR A 56 -7.96 1.69 22.40
N GLU A 57 -7.99 0.66 23.25
CA GLU A 57 -9.24 -0.05 23.60
C GLU A 57 -10.37 0.91 24.04
N LYS A 58 -10.01 2.01 24.71
CA LYS A 58 -10.97 3.03 25.14
C LYS A 58 -11.54 3.79 23.94
N GLU A 59 -10.71 4.17 22.99
CA GLU A 59 -11.15 4.86 21.76
C GLU A 59 -11.99 3.94 20.86
N LEU A 60 -11.65 2.65 20.79
CA LEU A 60 -12.46 1.65 20.10
C LEU A 60 -13.81 1.41 20.78
N ALA A 61 -13.88 1.47 22.12
CA ALA A 61 -15.13 1.35 22.85
C ALA A 61 -16.04 2.58 22.67
N GLU A 62 -15.45 3.78 22.61
CA GLU A 62 -16.17 5.04 22.37
C GLU A 62 -16.57 5.23 20.90
N LYS A 63 -15.76 4.71 19.97
CA LYS A 63 -15.95 4.81 18.52
C LYS A 63 -15.68 3.45 17.86
N PRO A 64 -16.60 2.47 17.99
CA PRO A 64 -16.37 1.11 17.45
C PRO A 64 -16.12 1.06 15.93
N ASN A 65 -16.37 2.15 15.21
CA ASN A 65 -16.09 2.29 13.77
C ASN A 65 -14.85 3.14 13.48
N ALA A 66 -14.08 3.53 14.47
CA ALA A 66 -12.88 4.33 14.31
C ALA A 66 -11.63 3.51 13.96
N ILE A 67 -11.78 2.51 13.10
CA ILE A 67 -10.65 1.94 12.39
C ILE A 67 -10.35 2.90 11.24
N PRO A 68 -9.24 3.65 11.30
CA PRO A 68 -9.02 4.80 10.40
C PRO A 68 -8.87 4.43 8.92
N TYR A 69 -8.80 3.16 8.57
CA TYR A 69 -8.38 2.66 7.26
C TYR A 69 -9.51 2.28 6.32
N TYR A 70 -10.69 2.07 6.85
CA TYR A 70 -11.82 1.64 6.04
C TYR A 70 -13.01 2.53 6.35
N PRO A 71 -13.19 3.65 5.65
CA PRO A 71 -14.38 4.48 5.80
C PRO A 71 -15.67 3.67 5.57
N GLU A 72 -15.57 2.56 4.85
CA GLU A 72 -16.62 1.59 4.67
C GLU A 72 -16.08 0.18 4.96
N GLN A 73 -16.17 -0.27 6.22
CA GLN A 73 -15.68 -1.59 6.62
C GLN A 73 -16.16 -2.71 5.70
N GLY A 74 -15.21 -3.50 5.18
CA GLY A 74 -15.48 -4.65 4.33
C GLY A 74 -15.79 -4.34 2.87
N LYS A 75 -15.81 -3.08 2.44
CA LYS A 75 -15.90 -2.73 1.03
C LYS A 75 -14.55 -2.98 0.36
N LEU A 76 -14.53 -3.84 -0.65
CA LEU A 76 -13.33 -4.16 -1.42
C LEU A 76 -13.39 -3.61 -2.85
N THR A 77 -14.56 -3.20 -3.29
CA THR A 77 -14.83 -2.83 -4.69
C THR A 77 -15.62 -1.54 -4.80
N ASP A 78 -15.61 -0.96 -5.99
CA ASP A 78 -16.43 0.17 -6.37
C ASP A 78 -16.20 1.44 -5.52
N TYR A 79 -14.94 1.75 -5.21
CA TYR A 79 -14.57 3.05 -4.67
C TYR A 79 -14.68 4.13 -5.74
N GLU A 80 -15.68 4.97 -5.63
CA GLU A 80 -15.97 6.03 -6.59
C GLU A 80 -15.37 7.35 -6.15
N VAL A 81 -14.68 8.03 -7.07
CA VAL A 81 -13.98 9.29 -6.82
C VAL A 81 -14.19 10.26 -7.97
N THR A 82 -14.52 11.51 -7.64
CA THR A 82 -14.56 12.61 -8.61
C THR A 82 -13.22 13.36 -8.56
N LEU A 83 -12.49 13.33 -9.66
CA LEU A 83 -11.23 14.03 -9.81
C LEU A 83 -11.42 15.54 -9.96
N SER A 84 -10.38 16.31 -9.67
CA SER A 84 -10.39 17.78 -9.84
C SER A 84 -10.64 18.23 -11.30
N SER A 85 -10.39 17.34 -12.26
CA SER A 85 -10.72 17.56 -13.68
C SER A 85 -12.20 17.37 -14.01
N GLY A 86 -13.02 16.95 -13.03
CA GLY A 86 -14.43 16.63 -13.23
C GLY A 86 -14.68 15.20 -13.73
N LYS A 87 -13.64 14.41 -14.00
CA LYS A 87 -13.80 13.00 -14.35
C LYS A 87 -14.19 12.19 -13.12
N VAL A 88 -15.07 11.22 -13.31
CA VAL A 88 -15.45 10.27 -12.24
C VAL A 88 -14.85 8.92 -12.55
N VAL A 89 -14.12 8.40 -11.59
CA VAL A 89 -13.46 7.08 -11.69
C VAL A 89 -13.94 6.18 -10.57
N LYS A 90 -13.86 4.88 -10.79
CA LYS A 90 -14.02 3.89 -9.73
C LYS A 90 -12.93 2.83 -9.82
N PHE A 91 -12.55 2.29 -8.66
CA PHE A 91 -11.52 1.27 -8.55
C PHE A 91 -11.82 0.30 -7.40
N ASP A 92 -11.13 -0.81 -7.42
CA ASP A 92 -11.16 -1.82 -6.37
C ASP A 92 -9.85 -1.78 -5.55
N LEU A 93 -9.87 -2.27 -4.31
CA LEU A 93 -8.65 -2.53 -3.57
C LEU A 93 -7.86 -3.66 -4.23
N LEU A 94 -6.54 -3.56 -4.20
CA LEU A 94 -5.68 -4.60 -4.75
C LEU A 94 -5.75 -5.86 -3.87
N THR A 95 -6.06 -6.98 -4.49
CA THR A 95 -6.13 -8.29 -3.84
C THR A 95 -5.00 -9.19 -4.32
N GLY A 96 -4.79 -10.34 -3.64
CA GLY A 96 -3.82 -11.32 -4.10
C GLY A 96 -4.07 -11.87 -5.51
N ALA A 97 -5.29 -11.75 -6.04
CA ALA A 97 -5.57 -12.07 -7.44
C ALA A 97 -5.00 -11.00 -8.39
N GLY A 98 -5.16 -9.72 -8.04
CA GLY A 98 -4.58 -8.60 -8.77
C GLY A 98 -3.05 -8.61 -8.74
N GLU A 99 -2.46 -8.95 -7.60
CA GLU A 99 -1.01 -9.14 -7.47
C GLU A 99 -0.49 -10.22 -8.42
N ARG A 100 -1.13 -11.39 -8.44
CA ARG A 100 -0.74 -12.46 -9.36
C ARG A 100 -0.81 -12.03 -10.83
N MET A 101 -1.84 -11.26 -11.18
CA MET A 101 -1.94 -10.70 -12.54
C MET A 101 -0.73 -9.81 -12.84
N LEU A 102 -0.31 -8.95 -11.91
CA LEU A 102 0.84 -8.07 -12.10
C LEU A 102 2.15 -8.83 -12.28
N VAL A 103 2.42 -9.84 -11.44
CA VAL A 103 3.67 -10.64 -11.52
C VAL A 103 3.74 -11.52 -12.78
N THR A 104 2.60 -11.86 -13.38
CA THR A 104 2.57 -12.63 -14.64
C THR A 104 2.72 -11.77 -15.89
N LEU A 105 2.65 -10.43 -15.75
CA LEU A 105 2.92 -9.54 -16.87
C LEU A 105 4.41 -9.60 -17.28
N PRO A 106 4.72 -9.46 -18.56
CA PRO A 106 6.09 -9.20 -19.01
C PRO A 106 6.68 -7.98 -18.28
N ILE A 107 7.98 -8.04 -17.95
CA ILE A 107 8.67 -7.01 -17.14
C ILE A 107 8.46 -5.60 -17.69
N GLU A 108 8.50 -5.44 -19.01
CA GLU A 108 8.27 -4.16 -19.69
C GLU A 108 6.84 -3.61 -19.50
N LYS A 109 5.89 -4.45 -19.10
CA LYS A 109 4.50 -4.08 -18.78
C LYS A 109 4.24 -3.91 -17.31
N GLN A 110 5.18 -4.30 -16.44
CA GLN A 110 5.09 -4.12 -14.98
C GLN A 110 5.39 -2.67 -14.60
N THR A 111 4.51 -1.76 -15.00
CA THR A 111 4.64 -0.33 -14.71
C THR A 111 3.77 0.05 -13.51
N ARG A 112 4.04 1.24 -12.92
CA ARG A 112 3.16 1.81 -11.89
C ARG A 112 1.70 1.96 -12.35
N ASN A 113 1.46 2.10 -13.66
CA ASN A 113 0.11 2.19 -14.22
C ASN A 113 -0.56 0.81 -14.32
N ALA A 114 0.19 -0.27 -14.48
CA ALA A 114 -0.34 -1.63 -14.44
C ALA A 114 -1.05 -1.91 -13.10
N ALA A 115 -0.51 -1.40 -11.99
CA ALA A 115 -1.13 -1.52 -10.68
C ALA A 115 -2.52 -0.83 -10.60
N LEU A 116 -2.76 0.26 -11.34
CA LEU A 116 -4.07 0.88 -11.44
C LEU A 116 -5.07 0.02 -12.24
N ILE A 117 -4.59 -0.60 -13.35
CA ILE A 117 -5.40 -1.52 -14.14
C ILE A 117 -5.76 -2.78 -13.33
N ALA A 118 -4.82 -3.29 -12.52
CA ALA A 118 -5.04 -4.43 -11.64
C ALA A 118 -6.10 -4.17 -10.56
N ARG A 119 -6.35 -2.90 -10.23
CA ARG A 119 -7.42 -2.44 -9.33
C ARG A 119 -8.76 -2.28 -10.04
N ASN A 120 -8.91 -2.83 -11.25
CA ASN A 120 -10.15 -2.78 -12.02
C ASN A 120 -10.66 -1.35 -12.24
N LEU A 121 -9.75 -0.43 -12.57
CA LEU A 121 -10.07 0.99 -12.77
C LEU A 121 -11.06 1.18 -13.91
N HIS A 122 -12.10 1.96 -13.65
CA HIS A 122 -13.10 2.38 -14.63
C HIS A 122 -13.21 3.91 -14.66
N LEU A 123 -13.55 4.44 -15.83
CA LEU A 123 -13.87 5.84 -16.04
C LEU A 123 -15.34 5.95 -16.42
N GLN A 124 -16.06 6.94 -15.87
CA GLN A 124 -17.40 7.24 -16.30
C GLN A 124 -17.39 8.14 -17.54
N ILE A 125 -17.98 7.66 -18.63
CA ILE A 125 -18.15 8.39 -19.88
C ILE A 125 -19.64 8.38 -20.23
N ASP A 126 -20.23 9.55 -20.39
CA ASP A 126 -21.66 9.71 -20.71
C ASP A 126 -22.60 8.89 -19.77
N GLY A 127 -22.25 8.85 -18.48
CA GLY A 127 -23.00 8.13 -17.46
C GLY A 127 -22.81 6.61 -17.45
N LYS A 128 -21.92 6.05 -18.30
CA LYS A 128 -21.58 4.63 -18.35
C LYS A 128 -20.18 4.39 -17.84
N TRP A 129 -19.98 3.26 -17.17
CA TRP A 129 -18.67 2.83 -16.69
C TRP A 129 -17.92 2.07 -17.79
N GLU A 130 -16.76 2.58 -18.16
CA GLU A 130 -15.87 1.94 -19.13
C GLU A 130 -14.56 1.55 -18.44
N LYS A 131 -14.14 0.32 -18.66
CA LYS A 131 -12.89 -0.19 -18.10
C LYS A 131 -11.70 0.54 -18.72
N VAL A 132 -10.79 1.00 -17.88
CA VAL A 132 -9.57 1.68 -18.32
C VAL A 132 -8.54 0.64 -18.74
N GLU A 133 -8.27 0.57 -20.04
CA GLU A 133 -7.21 -0.27 -20.61
C GLU A 133 -5.93 0.53 -20.90
N SER A 134 -6.06 1.85 -21.06
CA SER A 134 -4.95 2.75 -21.30
C SER A 134 -5.21 4.13 -20.68
N PHE A 135 -4.15 4.90 -20.46
CA PHE A 135 -4.22 6.17 -19.72
C PHE A 135 -4.24 7.41 -20.61
N HIS A 136 -4.49 7.28 -21.91
CA HIS A 136 -4.51 8.40 -22.84
C HIS A 136 -5.62 9.44 -22.55
N LEU A 137 -6.68 9.04 -21.85
CA LEU A 137 -7.77 9.92 -21.43
C LEU A 137 -7.47 10.69 -20.13
N PHE A 138 -6.35 10.40 -19.48
CA PHE A 138 -5.97 10.97 -18.20
C PHE A 138 -4.79 11.92 -18.35
N SER A 139 -4.85 13.06 -17.69
CA SER A 139 -3.67 13.89 -17.49
C SER A 139 -2.74 13.28 -16.43
N VAL A 140 -1.49 13.71 -16.40
CA VAL A 140 -0.55 13.33 -15.32
C VAL A 140 -1.10 13.67 -13.94
N ARG A 141 -1.82 14.81 -13.84
CA ARG A 141 -2.47 15.24 -12.61
C ARG A 141 -3.60 14.30 -12.19
N ASP A 142 -4.44 13.86 -13.14
CA ASP A 142 -5.49 12.87 -12.86
C ASP A 142 -4.90 11.58 -12.29
N ILE A 143 -3.82 11.08 -12.91
CA ILE A 143 -3.16 9.85 -12.46
C ILE A 143 -2.57 10.02 -11.05
N ALA A 144 -1.96 11.18 -10.77
CA ALA A 144 -1.41 11.47 -9.45
C ALA A 144 -2.52 11.54 -8.38
N GLU A 145 -3.65 12.15 -8.71
CA GLU A 145 -4.81 12.26 -7.83
C GLU A 145 -5.43 10.88 -7.56
N ILE A 146 -5.61 10.05 -8.58
CA ILE A 146 -6.09 8.67 -8.43
C ILE A 146 -5.17 7.89 -7.48
N ARG A 147 -3.86 7.97 -7.65
CA ARG A 147 -2.90 7.28 -6.78
C ARG A 147 -2.96 7.76 -5.33
N LYS A 148 -3.07 9.09 -5.14
CA LYS A 148 -3.22 9.66 -3.81
C LYS A 148 -4.46 9.13 -3.12
N THR A 149 -5.59 9.14 -3.83
CA THR A 149 -6.86 8.64 -3.29
C THR A 149 -6.80 7.15 -2.98
N ILE A 150 -6.20 6.34 -3.87
CA ILE A 150 -5.99 4.91 -3.60
C ILE A 150 -5.18 4.73 -2.31
N PHE A 151 -4.13 5.51 -2.11
CA PHE A 151 -3.32 5.44 -0.90
C PHE A 151 -4.11 5.80 0.38
N GLU A 152 -5.06 6.72 0.28
CA GLU A 152 -5.94 7.09 1.39
C GLU A 152 -6.91 5.96 1.78
N TYR A 153 -7.37 5.15 0.81
CA TYR A 153 -8.27 4.03 1.03
C TYR A 153 -7.57 2.69 1.29
N ASP A 154 -6.38 2.51 0.76
CA ASP A 154 -5.59 1.29 0.83
C ASP A 154 -4.12 1.67 1.08
N PRO A 155 -3.79 2.17 2.29
CA PRO A 155 -2.43 2.60 2.60
C PRO A 155 -1.46 1.44 2.42
N VAL A 156 -0.38 1.69 1.71
CA VAL A 156 0.63 0.68 1.40
C VAL A 156 1.42 0.37 2.67
N PHE A 157 1.57 -0.91 2.98
CA PHE A 157 2.53 -1.35 3.96
C PHE A 157 3.94 -0.97 3.49
N ASP A 158 4.63 -0.15 4.24
CA ASP A 158 6.02 0.17 3.99
C ASP A 158 6.93 -0.81 4.72
N GLY A 159 7.44 -1.78 3.97
CA GLY A 159 8.39 -2.77 4.47
C GLY A 159 9.85 -2.31 4.37
N ASN A 160 10.08 -1.05 4.01
CA ASN A 160 11.43 -0.51 3.99
C ASN A 160 11.87 -0.16 5.39
N THR A 161 13.13 -0.37 5.67
CA THR A 161 13.78 0.11 6.88
C THR A 161 14.95 1.00 6.51
N ASP A 162 15.04 2.14 7.15
CA ASP A 162 16.15 3.05 6.98
C ASP A 162 17.25 2.66 7.96
N VAL A 163 18.44 2.42 7.46
CA VAL A 163 19.63 2.13 8.29
C VAL A 163 20.69 3.20 8.08
N GLU A 164 21.25 3.67 9.18
CA GLU A 164 22.29 4.70 9.13
C GLU A 164 23.66 4.08 8.86
N HIS A 165 24.44 4.75 8.01
CA HIS A 165 25.81 4.36 7.73
C HIS A 165 26.67 4.50 9.00
N PRO A 166 27.48 3.48 9.37
CA PRO A 166 28.20 3.45 10.65
C PRO A 166 29.23 4.59 10.84
N SER A 167 29.71 5.15 9.74
CA SER A 167 30.78 6.17 9.78
C SER A 167 30.42 7.51 9.14
N ILE A 168 29.26 7.62 8.48
CA ILE A 168 28.85 8.83 7.77
C ILE A 168 27.44 9.23 8.24
N PRO A 169 27.35 10.18 9.20
CA PRO A 169 26.05 10.64 9.71
C PRO A 169 25.14 11.17 8.61
N GLY A 170 23.86 10.76 8.62
CA GLY A 170 22.84 11.20 7.66
C GLY A 170 22.92 10.53 6.28
N ARG A 171 23.74 9.52 6.08
CA ARG A 171 23.70 8.61 4.93
C ARG A 171 22.82 7.40 5.29
N ILE A 172 21.68 7.32 4.64
CA ILE A 172 20.67 6.25 4.78
C ILE A 172 20.72 5.35 3.54
#